data_4021fe26b93dc5e9e2398306f99c9d8a
#
_entry.id   4021fe26b93dc5e9e2398306f99c9d8a
#
_cell.length_a   1.000
_cell.length_b   1.000
_cell.length_c   1.000
_cell.angle_alpha   90.00
_cell.angle_beta   90.00
_cell.angle_gamma   90.00
#
_symmetry.space_group_name_H-M   'P 1'
#
loop_
_entity.id
_entity.type
_entity.pdbx_description
1 polymer ?
#
loop_
_entity_poly.entity_id
_entity_poly.type
_entity_poly.pdbx_seq_one_letter_code
_entity_poly.pdbx_strand_id
1 'polypeptide(L)'
;MTQQEFLQDLEAFLQEWQNDEPTVWVHTSGSTGTPKPLQVEKERMRASARLTCSFLGLKEGDSALLCMPLQYIAGKMVVVRSLVAGLRLLPVAPCGHPLKDLTEIPTFAAMIPMQVYNTLQIPEERAKLMEIKHLIIGGGAIDDALGRELKTFPNHVWSTYGMTETLSHIALRRLNGAEASDWYTPFENVRIRLSEENTLIIHAPSVCAEELTTNDIAEINDEGKFRILGRKDNTINSGGVKIQIEQVEAALKEYLDIPFQITARKDAKFGEIVVLLYNKVKEEADIRRICEEKLPAYWVPKIYLPVEELPLTGTGKPDRATARRIANGE
;
A
#
# COMPACT_ATOMS: atom_id res chain seq x y z
N MET A 1 12.58 16.16 -10.02
CA MET A 1 12.40 17.22 -9.00
C MET A 1 13.70 17.40 -8.26
N THR A 2 14.22 18.60 -8.24
CA THR A 2 15.42 18.97 -7.46
C THR A 2 15.04 19.21 -6.00
N GLN A 3 16.04 19.24 -5.11
CA GLN A 3 15.80 19.57 -3.69
C GLN A 3 15.25 21.01 -3.54
N GLN A 4 15.68 21.94 -4.36
CA GLN A 4 15.20 23.32 -4.32
C GLN A 4 13.72 23.43 -4.74
N GLU A 5 13.33 22.78 -5.82
CA GLU A 5 11.91 22.72 -6.25
C GLU A 5 11.03 22.10 -5.16
N PHE A 6 11.51 21.03 -4.52
CA PHE A 6 10.77 20.37 -3.45
C PHE A 6 10.59 21.26 -2.21
N LEU A 7 11.59 22.05 -1.85
CA LEU A 7 11.47 23.01 -0.76
C LEU A 7 10.50 24.17 -1.10
N GLN A 8 10.42 24.57 -2.36
CA GLN A 8 9.41 25.54 -2.82
C GLN A 8 7.99 24.94 -2.74
N ASP A 9 7.80 23.68 -3.13
CA ASP A 9 6.52 22.99 -2.96
C ASP A 9 6.11 22.88 -1.48
N LEU A 10 7.08 22.61 -0.60
CA LEU A 10 6.85 22.58 0.85
C LEU A 10 6.44 23.95 1.39
N GLU A 11 7.12 25.01 0.99
CA GLU A 11 6.77 26.37 1.40
C GLU A 11 5.37 26.75 0.90
N ALA A 12 5.05 26.45 -0.36
CA ALA A 12 3.72 26.69 -0.92
C ALA A 12 2.63 25.95 -0.13
N PHE A 13 2.87 24.68 0.24
CA PHE A 13 1.93 23.93 1.06
C PHE A 13 1.79 24.50 2.47
N LEU A 14 2.86 24.96 3.10
CA LEU A 14 2.82 25.59 4.42
C LEU A 14 2.01 26.90 4.38
N GLN A 15 2.13 27.70 3.32
CA GLN A 15 1.32 28.89 3.10
C GLN A 15 -0.16 28.54 2.89
N GLU A 16 -0.48 27.52 2.06
CA GLU A 16 -1.83 26.98 1.90
C GLU A 16 -2.40 26.46 3.23
N TRP A 17 -1.58 25.80 4.04
CA TRP A 17 -2.00 25.27 5.33
C TRP A 17 -2.30 26.36 6.37
N GLN A 18 -1.57 27.46 6.36
CA GLN A 18 -1.68 28.57 7.31
C GLN A 18 -2.76 29.58 6.97
N ASN A 19 -3.29 29.59 5.73
CA ASN A 19 -4.35 30.49 5.33
C ASN A 19 -5.68 30.16 6.05
N ASP A 20 -6.65 31.08 6.01
CA ASP A 20 -7.95 30.94 6.68
C ASP A 20 -8.92 29.97 5.99
N GLU A 21 -8.57 29.43 4.82
CA GLU A 21 -9.41 28.46 4.12
C GLU A 21 -9.52 27.17 4.93
N PRO A 22 -10.73 26.60 5.10
CA PRO A 22 -10.93 25.39 5.91
C PRO A 22 -10.42 24.11 5.22
N THR A 23 -10.12 24.17 3.93
CA THR A 23 -9.74 23.02 3.09
C THR A 23 -8.40 23.23 2.42
N VAL A 24 -7.80 22.14 1.98
CA VAL A 24 -6.63 22.11 1.08
C VAL A 24 -6.89 21.16 -0.09
N TRP A 25 -6.21 21.41 -1.21
CA TRP A 25 -6.27 20.53 -2.36
C TRP A 25 -5.31 19.36 -2.24
N VAL A 26 -5.79 18.15 -2.59
CA VAL A 26 -4.98 16.94 -2.71
C VAL A 26 -5.32 16.24 -4.02
N HIS A 27 -4.44 15.36 -4.48
CA HIS A 27 -4.72 14.49 -5.63
C HIS A 27 -4.81 13.04 -5.18
N THR A 28 -5.79 12.32 -5.71
CA THR A 28 -5.85 10.86 -5.51
C THR A 28 -4.65 10.20 -6.21
N SER A 29 -4.10 9.14 -5.62
CA SER A 29 -2.96 8.42 -6.22
C SER A 29 -3.32 7.60 -7.47
N GLY A 30 -4.60 7.62 -7.88
CA GLY A 30 -5.06 7.07 -9.15
C GLY A 30 -4.75 5.59 -9.38
N SER A 31 -5.18 4.69 -8.49
CA SER A 31 -5.09 3.24 -8.74
C SER A 31 -5.87 2.79 -9.98
N THR A 32 -6.76 3.64 -10.51
CA THR A 32 -7.67 3.34 -11.62
C THR A 32 -7.68 4.39 -12.74
N GLY A 33 -6.74 5.35 -12.75
CA GLY A 33 -6.74 6.37 -13.81
C GLY A 33 -5.98 7.67 -13.47
N THR A 34 -6.32 8.75 -14.17
CA THR A 34 -5.74 10.08 -13.98
C THR A 34 -6.01 10.59 -12.56
N PRO A 35 -5.00 11.12 -11.83
CA PRO A 35 -5.19 11.72 -10.50
C PRO A 35 -6.28 12.79 -10.54
N LYS A 36 -7.26 12.67 -9.64
CA LYS A 36 -8.36 13.64 -9.53
C LYS A 36 -8.09 14.59 -8.36
N PRO A 37 -8.27 15.90 -8.55
CA PRO A 37 -8.20 16.85 -7.44
C PRO A 37 -9.39 16.64 -6.49
N LEU A 38 -9.11 16.71 -5.20
CA LEU A 38 -10.08 16.59 -4.12
C LEU A 38 -9.78 17.65 -3.06
N GLN A 39 -10.80 18.34 -2.56
CA GLN A 39 -10.66 19.19 -1.39
C GLN A 39 -10.87 18.37 -0.12
N VAL A 40 -9.97 18.57 0.84
CA VAL A 40 -10.03 17.90 2.16
C VAL A 40 -9.98 18.94 3.28
N GLU A 41 -10.74 18.69 4.32
CA GLU A 41 -10.82 19.59 5.47
C GLU A 41 -9.54 19.55 6.31
N LYS A 42 -8.95 20.71 6.61
CA LYS A 42 -7.75 20.81 7.45
C LYS A 42 -7.95 20.18 8.84
N GLU A 43 -9.15 20.33 9.44
CA GLU A 43 -9.42 19.75 10.75
C GLU A 43 -9.43 18.22 10.73
N ARG A 44 -9.96 17.61 9.67
CA ARG A 44 -9.90 16.14 9.50
C ARG A 44 -8.47 15.66 9.29
N MET A 45 -7.64 16.43 8.56
CA MET A 45 -6.21 16.12 8.44
C MET A 45 -5.49 16.21 9.79
N ARG A 46 -5.83 17.21 10.63
CA ARG A 46 -5.31 17.30 12.00
C ARG A 46 -5.75 16.10 12.85
N ALA A 47 -7.01 15.69 12.75
CA ALA A 47 -7.51 14.52 13.45
C ALA A 47 -6.77 13.24 13.03
N SER A 48 -6.60 13.00 11.72
CA SER A 48 -5.82 11.88 11.19
C SER A 48 -4.35 11.90 11.68
N ALA A 49 -3.74 13.09 11.72
CA ALA A 49 -2.38 13.25 12.23
C ALA A 49 -2.29 12.88 13.72
N ARG A 50 -3.24 13.34 14.54
CA ARG A 50 -3.29 13.01 15.99
C ARG A 50 -3.41 11.49 16.19
N LEU A 51 -4.27 10.79 15.44
CA LEU A 51 -4.41 9.35 15.53
C LEU A 51 -3.09 8.61 15.28
N THR A 52 -2.37 8.97 14.23
CA THR A 52 -1.07 8.37 13.92
C THR A 52 -0.03 8.70 15.00
N CYS A 53 0.08 9.97 15.39
CA CYS A 53 1.08 10.40 16.37
C CYS A 53 0.83 9.77 17.74
N SER A 54 -0.43 9.67 18.17
CA SER A 54 -0.82 8.99 19.41
C SER A 54 -0.48 7.52 19.37
N PHE A 55 -0.85 6.81 18.29
CA PHE A 55 -0.57 5.38 18.14
C PHE A 55 0.93 5.04 18.18
N LEU A 56 1.75 5.86 17.53
CA LEU A 56 3.20 5.68 17.48
C LEU A 56 3.94 6.31 18.67
N GLY A 57 3.25 7.07 19.54
CA GLY A 57 3.86 7.78 20.65
C GLY A 57 4.84 8.89 20.21
N LEU A 58 4.58 9.54 19.04
CA LEU A 58 5.38 10.64 18.53
C LEU A 58 5.09 11.91 19.35
N LYS A 59 6.13 12.66 19.67
CA LYS A 59 6.07 13.82 20.55
C LYS A 59 6.97 14.97 20.07
N GLU A 60 6.77 16.14 20.63
CA GLU A 60 7.60 17.30 20.37
C GLU A 60 9.11 16.98 20.54
N GLY A 61 9.90 17.45 19.59
CA GLY A 61 11.34 17.20 19.50
C GLY A 61 11.73 15.96 18.69
N ASP A 62 10.82 15.02 18.46
CA ASP A 62 11.05 13.92 17.50
C ASP A 62 11.24 14.48 16.08
N SER A 63 11.85 13.71 15.18
CA SER A 63 12.07 14.10 13.78
C SER A 63 11.32 13.20 12.80
N ALA A 64 10.86 13.80 11.69
CA ALA A 64 10.09 13.11 10.64
C ALA A 64 10.73 13.30 9.27
N LEU A 65 10.99 12.21 8.55
CA LEU A 65 11.46 12.24 7.17
C LEU A 65 10.30 12.53 6.22
N LEU A 66 10.40 13.61 5.45
CA LEU A 66 9.52 13.92 4.32
C LEU A 66 10.24 13.60 3.02
N CYS A 67 9.90 12.47 2.39
CA CYS A 67 10.52 12.00 1.14
C CYS A 67 9.49 11.59 0.07
N MET A 68 8.27 12.12 0.19
CA MET A 68 7.15 11.86 -0.74
C MET A 68 6.66 13.16 -1.37
N PRO A 69 6.16 13.12 -2.64
CA PRO A 69 5.65 14.31 -3.32
C PRO A 69 4.47 14.94 -2.58
N LEU A 70 4.48 16.29 -2.48
CA LEU A 70 3.43 17.06 -1.79
C LEU A 70 2.16 17.22 -2.63
N GLN A 71 2.16 16.86 -3.91
CA GLN A 71 0.94 16.79 -4.71
C GLN A 71 -0.03 15.70 -4.19
N TYR A 72 0.47 14.66 -3.53
CA TYR A 72 -0.35 13.57 -2.97
C TYR A 72 -0.57 13.73 -1.47
N ILE A 73 -1.70 13.19 -0.99
CA ILE A 73 -2.09 13.27 0.41
C ILE A 73 -1.00 12.68 1.35
N ALA A 74 -0.28 11.65 0.93
CA ALA A 74 0.74 11.00 1.74
C ALA A 74 1.87 11.94 2.16
N GLY A 75 2.41 12.74 1.22
CA GLY A 75 3.44 13.75 1.52
C GLY A 75 2.89 14.86 2.43
N LYS A 76 1.72 15.41 2.09
CA LYS A 76 1.05 16.44 2.92
C LYS A 76 0.82 15.97 4.35
N MET A 77 0.41 14.71 4.54
CA MET A 77 0.17 14.16 5.88
C MET A 77 1.43 13.97 6.72
N VAL A 78 2.62 13.82 6.14
CA VAL A 78 3.87 13.87 6.92
C VAL A 78 4.08 15.27 7.49
N VAL A 79 3.86 16.32 6.67
CA VAL A 79 3.96 17.70 7.11
C VAL A 79 2.93 18.01 8.20
N VAL A 80 1.67 17.61 8.01
CA VAL A 80 0.60 17.85 8.99
C VAL A 80 0.89 17.13 10.32
N ARG A 81 1.41 15.91 10.30
CA ARG A 81 1.85 15.20 11.52
C ARG A 81 2.95 15.98 12.24
N SER A 82 3.92 16.49 11.48
CA SER A 82 5.01 17.28 12.04
C SER A 82 4.49 18.57 12.71
N LEU A 83 3.56 19.27 12.07
CA LEU A 83 2.95 20.47 12.64
C LEU A 83 2.10 20.20 13.89
N VAL A 84 1.35 19.07 13.89
CA VAL A 84 0.43 18.71 15.00
C VAL A 84 1.19 18.23 16.23
N ALA A 85 2.26 17.45 16.04
CA ALA A 85 3.01 16.85 17.14
C ALA A 85 4.34 17.59 17.47
N GLY A 86 4.63 18.73 16.81
CA GLY A 86 5.87 19.46 17.03
C GLY A 86 7.12 18.72 16.58
N LEU A 87 7.01 17.92 15.49
CA LEU A 87 8.14 17.16 14.99
C LEU A 87 9.02 18.07 14.12
N ARG A 88 10.33 17.86 14.20
CA ARG A 88 11.26 18.50 13.29
C ARG A 88 11.26 17.79 11.94
N LEU A 89 10.84 18.48 10.89
CA LEU A 89 10.76 17.94 9.55
C LEU A 89 12.14 17.88 8.88
N LEU A 90 12.45 16.73 8.28
CA LEU A 90 13.66 16.51 7.49
C LEU A 90 13.25 16.31 6.02
N PRO A 91 13.20 17.40 5.20
CA PRO A 91 12.75 17.30 3.83
C PRO A 91 13.85 16.82 2.90
N VAL A 92 13.57 15.74 2.17
CA VAL A 92 14.38 15.15 1.12
C VAL A 92 13.53 15.06 -0.15
N ALA A 93 14.01 15.58 -1.26
CA ALA A 93 13.29 15.50 -2.54
C ALA A 93 12.92 14.05 -2.86
N PRO A 94 11.68 13.79 -3.32
CA PRO A 94 11.22 12.45 -3.64
C PRO A 94 12.13 11.73 -4.62
N CYS A 95 12.68 10.60 -4.19
CA CYS A 95 13.60 9.76 -4.97
C CYS A 95 13.52 8.31 -4.51
N GLY A 96 14.21 7.42 -5.24
CA GLY A 96 14.26 6.01 -4.89
C GLY A 96 15.16 5.69 -3.68
N HIS A 97 16.05 6.59 -3.28
CA HIS A 97 17.07 6.43 -2.23
C HIS A 97 17.03 7.61 -1.24
N PRO A 98 15.95 7.77 -0.44
CA PRO A 98 15.77 8.95 0.39
C PRO A 98 16.73 9.04 1.59
N LEU A 99 17.42 7.96 1.93
CA LEU A 99 18.37 7.91 3.05
C LEU A 99 19.82 8.14 2.63
N LYS A 100 20.09 8.21 1.32
CA LYS A 100 21.47 8.28 0.78
C LYS A 100 22.30 9.38 1.44
N ASP A 101 21.85 10.62 1.33
CA ASP A 101 22.58 11.80 1.79
C ASP A 101 22.11 12.31 3.16
N LEU A 102 21.30 11.51 3.86
CA LEU A 102 20.76 11.87 5.16
C LEU A 102 21.85 11.79 6.22
N THR A 103 22.10 12.91 6.90
CA THR A 103 23.13 13.01 7.96
C THR A 103 22.59 12.74 9.36
N GLU A 104 21.27 12.80 9.51
CA GLU A 104 20.57 12.57 10.77
C GLU A 104 19.52 11.46 10.58
N ILE A 105 19.43 10.55 11.54
CA ILE A 105 18.43 9.49 11.53
C ILE A 105 17.09 10.03 12.06
N PRO A 106 16.00 9.99 11.27
CA PRO A 106 14.70 10.45 11.75
C PRO A 106 14.11 9.48 12.79
N THR A 107 13.34 10.03 13.74
CA THR A 107 12.54 9.20 14.66
C THR A 107 11.41 8.48 13.91
N PHE A 108 10.81 9.16 12.92
CA PHE A 108 9.69 8.67 12.13
C PHE A 108 9.95 8.81 10.64
N ALA A 109 9.65 7.78 9.88
CA ALA A 109 9.62 7.84 8.41
C ALA A 109 8.38 7.16 7.84
N ALA A 110 7.83 7.76 6.78
CA ALA A 110 6.80 7.17 5.95
C ALA A 110 7.37 6.96 4.54
N MET A 111 7.40 5.70 4.08
CA MET A 111 8.02 5.31 2.81
C MET A 111 7.09 4.39 2.00
N ILE A 112 7.31 4.34 0.69
CA ILE A 112 6.65 3.34 -0.16
C ILE A 112 7.53 2.08 -0.27
N PRO A 113 6.94 0.90 -0.59
CA PRO A 113 7.69 -0.37 -0.68
C PRO A 113 8.93 -0.29 -1.60
N MET A 114 8.83 0.41 -2.73
CA MET A 114 9.95 0.61 -3.66
C MET A 114 11.13 1.34 -3.00
N GLN A 115 10.87 2.41 -2.25
CA GLN A 115 11.94 3.14 -1.54
C GLN A 115 12.63 2.26 -0.51
N VAL A 116 11.84 1.48 0.26
CA VAL A 116 12.38 0.53 1.24
C VAL A 116 13.22 -0.54 0.53
N TYR A 117 12.70 -1.14 -0.54
CA TYR A 117 13.43 -2.14 -1.32
C TYR A 117 14.78 -1.60 -1.82
N ASN A 118 14.79 -0.42 -2.44
CA ASN A 118 16.02 0.20 -2.95
C ASN A 118 17.03 0.49 -1.82
N THR A 119 16.55 1.04 -0.72
CA THR A 119 17.35 1.32 0.49
C THR A 119 18.03 0.06 1.03
N LEU A 120 17.35 -1.08 1.00
CA LEU A 120 17.89 -2.36 1.46
C LEU A 120 19.04 -2.89 0.61
N GLN A 121 19.15 -2.48 -0.66
CA GLN A 121 20.22 -2.90 -1.56
C GLN A 121 21.55 -2.19 -1.27
N ILE A 122 21.55 -1.10 -0.50
CA ILE A 122 22.73 -0.29 -0.18
C ILE A 122 23.04 -0.44 1.32
N PRO A 123 24.19 -1.03 1.69
CA PRO A 123 24.50 -1.34 3.11
C PRO A 123 24.43 -0.12 4.05
N GLU A 124 24.90 1.05 3.61
CA GLU A 124 24.91 2.28 4.40
C GLU A 124 23.48 2.81 4.62
N GLU A 125 22.64 2.75 3.59
CA GLU A 125 21.23 3.17 3.69
C GLU A 125 20.42 2.16 4.52
N ARG A 126 20.69 0.86 4.36
CA ARG A 126 20.10 -0.21 5.18
C ARG A 126 20.37 0.02 6.67
N ALA A 127 21.62 0.36 7.02
CA ALA A 127 21.96 0.65 8.41
C ALA A 127 21.14 1.81 8.97
N LYS A 128 21.03 2.92 8.21
CA LYS A 128 20.19 4.06 8.57
C LYS A 128 18.71 3.68 8.74
N LEU A 129 18.18 2.85 7.82
CA LEU A 129 16.79 2.39 7.87
C LEU A 129 16.49 1.60 9.15
N MET A 130 17.43 0.77 9.61
CA MET A 130 17.32 -0.03 10.82
C MET A 130 17.36 0.81 12.10
N GLU A 131 17.88 2.03 12.05
CA GLU A 131 17.94 2.96 13.18
C GLU A 131 16.69 3.85 13.30
N ILE A 132 15.87 3.98 12.25
CA ILE A 132 14.62 4.75 12.28
C ILE A 132 13.67 4.09 13.27
N LYS A 133 13.32 4.80 14.36
CA LYS A 133 12.50 4.22 15.44
C LYS A 133 11.14 3.72 14.97
N HIS A 134 10.44 4.51 14.15
CA HIS A 134 9.12 4.16 13.60
C HIS A 134 9.12 4.31 12.08
N LEU A 135 9.13 3.18 11.37
CA LEU A 135 8.99 3.13 9.92
C LEU A 135 7.58 2.67 9.57
N ILE A 136 6.80 3.52 8.89
CA ILE A 136 5.54 3.08 8.29
C ILE A 136 5.71 2.91 6.78
N ILE A 137 5.18 1.81 6.25
CA ILE A 137 5.26 1.48 4.83
C ILE A 137 3.83 1.44 4.28
N GLY A 138 3.58 2.27 3.25
CA GLY A 138 2.25 2.39 2.66
C GLY A 138 2.28 2.68 1.17
N GLY A 139 1.10 2.92 0.59
CA GLY A 139 0.98 3.23 -0.83
C GLY A 139 1.10 2.02 -1.78
N GLY A 140 1.41 0.83 -1.29
CA GLY A 140 1.50 -0.41 -2.06
C GLY A 140 1.51 -1.64 -1.19
N ALA A 141 1.30 -2.81 -1.79
CA ALA A 141 1.48 -4.09 -1.10
C ALA A 141 2.97 -4.32 -0.82
N ILE A 142 3.26 -4.84 0.36
CA ILE A 142 4.59 -5.30 0.74
C ILE A 142 4.67 -6.76 0.28
N ASP A 143 5.59 -7.06 -0.60
CA ASP A 143 5.78 -8.44 -1.05
C ASP A 143 6.45 -9.29 0.05
N ASP A 144 6.33 -10.62 -0.08
CA ASP A 144 6.79 -11.53 0.96
C ASP A 144 8.32 -11.55 1.12
N ALA A 145 9.08 -11.27 0.05
CA ALA A 145 10.54 -11.19 0.14
C ALA A 145 10.95 -9.99 0.99
N LEU A 146 10.39 -8.82 0.66
CA LEU A 146 10.56 -7.61 1.48
C LEU A 146 10.04 -7.82 2.90
N GLY A 147 8.87 -8.45 3.06
CA GLY A 147 8.29 -8.76 4.37
C GLY A 147 9.18 -9.66 5.22
N ARG A 148 9.79 -10.71 4.64
CA ARG A 148 10.74 -11.58 5.34
C ARG A 148 11.99 -10.84 5.78
N GLU A 149 12.52 -9.97 4.93
CA GLU A 149 13.69 -9.17 5.26
C GLU A 149 13.42 -8.20 6.41
N LEU A 150 12.29 -7.51 6.39
CA LEU A 150 11.87 -6.58 7.44
C LEU A 150 11.61 -7.26 8.79
N LYS A 151 11.27 -8.56 8.83
CA LYS A 151 11.06 -9.30 10.08
C LYS A 151 12.29 -9.29 11.01
N THR A 152 13.49 -9.16 10.45
CA THR A 152 14.75 -9.15 11.21
C THR A 152 15.12 -7.78 11.77
N PHE A 153 14.37 -6.74 11.47
CA PHE A 153 14.69 -5.37 11.84
C PHE A 153 14.50 -5.13 13.35
N PRO A 154 15.39 -4.38 13.99
CA PRO A 154 15.30 -4.11 15.44
C PRO A 154 14.30 -3.02 15.78
N ASN A 155 13.99 -2.16 14.84
CA ASN A 155 13.09 -1.00 14.99
C ASN A 155 11.60 -1.37 14.81
N HIS A 156 10.72 -0.38 14.90
CA HIS A 156 9.29 -0.58 14.73
C HIS A 156 8.86 -0.38 13.27
N VAL A 157 8.61 -1.48 12.55
CA VAL A 157 8.18 -1.46 11.16
C VAL A 157 6.70 -1.82 11.05
N TRP A 158 5.93 -0.97 10.36
CA TRP A 158 4.48 -1.07 10.24
C TRP A 158 4.04 -1.04 8.79
N SER A 159 3.05 -1.85 8.45
CA SER A 159 2.26 -1.70 7.23
C SER A 159 1.03 -0.86 7.52
N THR A 160 0.66 0.02 6.59
CA THR A 160 -0.50 0.91 6.73
C THR A 160 -1.69 0.39 5.94
N TYR A 161 -2.90 0.59 6.46
CA TYR A 161 -4.14 0.44 5.72
C TYR A 161 -4.94 1.74 5.75
N GLY A 162 -5.29 2.25 4.58
CA GLY A 162 -6.06 3.47 4.39
C GLY A 162 -6.15 3.86 2.92
N MET A 163 -6.88 4.90 2.64
CA MET A 163 -7.15 5.42 1.31
C MET A 163 -7.29 6.94 1.32
N THR A 164 -7.45 7.55 0.15
CA THR A 164 -7.59 9.02 0.06
C THR A 164 -8.85 9.50 0.78
N GLU A 165 -9.92 8.72 0.74
CA GLU A 165 -11.21 9.00 1.38
C GLU A 165 -11.12 9.03 2.92
N THR A 166 -10.15 8.31 3.50
CA THR A 166 -9.81 8.36 4.92
C THR A 166 -8.62 9.30 5.21
N LEU A 167 -8.21 10.13 4.24
CA LEU A 167 -7.08 11.06 4.24
C LEU A 167 -5.72 10.39 4.35
N SER A 168 -5.62 9.35 5.13
CA SER A 168 -4.43 8.56 5.38
C SER A 168 -4.84 7.19 5.90
N HIS A 169 -3.90 6.49 6.54
CA HIS A 169 -4.19 5.21 7.15
C HIS A 169 -5.08 5.35 8.40
N ILE A 170 -5.94 4.37 8.57
CA ILE A 170 -6.86 4.24 9.72
C ILE A 170 -6.50 3.04 10.59
N ALA A 171 -5.55 2.24 10.15
CA ALA A 171 -5.06 1.08 10.86
C ALA A 171 -3.59 0.79 10.51
N LEU A 172 -2.88 0.17 11.44
CA LEU A 172 -1.51 -0.30 11.28
C LEU A 172 -1.41 -1.77 11.66
N ARG A 173 -0.52 -2.51 10.99
CA ARG A 173 -0.08 -3.83 11.44
C ARG A 173 1.43 -3.86 11.61
N ARG A 174 1.89 -4.50 12.66
CA ARG A 174 3.30 -4.70 12.93
C ARG A 174 3.88 -5.76 11.99
N LEU A 175 5.02 -5.45 11.36
CA LEU A 175 5.68 -6.39 10.43
C LEU A 175 6.77 -7.23 11.08
N ASN A 176 7.29 -6.80 12.23
CA ASN A 176 8.47 -7.40 12.87
C ASN A 176 8.37 -7.46 14.40
N GLY A 177 9.33 -8.20 15.01
CA GLY A 177 9.37 -8.40 16.45
C GLY A 177 8.29 -9.35 16.97
N ALA A 178 8.13 -9.41 18.30
CA ALA A 178 7.15 -10.29 18.95
C ALA A 178 5.69 -9.93 18.65
N GLU A 179 5.44 -8.68 18.24
CA GLU A 179 4.10 -8.16 17.89
C GLU A 179 3.78 -8.29 16.40
N ALA A 180 4.63 -8.95 15.61
CA ALA A 180 4.39 -9.15 14.18
C ALA A 180 3.05 -9.87 13.96
N SER A 181 2.23 -9.33 13.06
CA SER A 181 0.88 -9.82 12.82
C SER A 181 0.46 -9.59 11.37
N ASP A 182 -0.41 -10.47 10.86
CA ASP A 182 -1.10 -10.26 9.59
C ASP A 182 -2.37 -9.41 9.74
N TRP A 183 -2.74 -9.09 10.98
CA TRP A 183 -3.93 -8.35 11.31
C TRP A 183 -3.63 -6.87 11.55
N TYR A 184 -4.38 -6.00 10.88
CA TYR A 184 -4.37 -4.56 11.12
C TYR A 184 -5.14 -4.23 12.38
N THR A 185 -4.57 -3.40 13.22
CA THR A 185 -5.22 -2.82 14.39
C THR A 185 -5.80 -1.45 14.00
N PRO A 186 -7.14 -1.29 14.02
CA PRO A 186 -7.77 0.01 13.80
C PRO A 186 -7.31 1.03 14.85
N PHE A 187 -7.24 2.31 14.45
CA PHE A 187 -6.99 3.39 15.40
C PHE A 187 -8.17 3.60 16.35
N GLU A 188 -7.94 4.29 17.43
CA GLU A 188 -8.98 4.69 18.38
C GLU A 188 -10.13 5.43 17.66
N ASN A 189 -11.37 5.08 18.01
CA ASN A 189 -12.59 5.60 17.39
C ASN A 189 -12.82 5.23 15.91
N VAL A 190 -12.00 4.37 15.33
CA VAL A 190 -12.27 3.72 14.05
C VAL A 190 -12.99 2.41 14.30
N ARG A 191 -14.19 2.26 13.74
CA ARG A 191 -14.97 1.02 13.77
C ARG A 191 -15.00 0.39 12.38
N ILE A 192 -14.89 -0.91 12.35
CA ILE A 192 -14.94 -1.69 11.12
C ILE A 192 -16.01 -2.78 11.24
N ARG A 193 -16.65 -3.11 10.13
CA ARG A 193 -17.54 -4.26 9.98
C ARG A 193 -17.48 -4.80 8.56
N LEU A 194 -18.05 -5.96 8.33
CA LEU A 194 -18.16 -6.54 7.00
C LEU A 194 -19.55 -6.28 6.41
N SER A 195 -19.59 -6.09 5.09
CA SER A 195 -20.82 -6.13 4.31
C SER A 195 -21.30 -7.58 4.13
N GLU A 196 -22.47 -7.78 3.53
CA GLU A 196 -22.98 -9.10 3.14
C GLU A 196 -22.04 -9.84 2.15
N GLU A 197 -21.22 -9.08 1.41
CA GLU A 197 -20.24 -9.63 0.46
C GLU A 197 -18.84 -9.75 1.06
N ASN A 198 -18.69 -9.62 2.39
CA ASN A 198 -17.42 -9.62 3.12
C ASN A 198 -16.45 -8.49 2.72
N THR A 199 -16.95 -7.39 2.16
CA THR A 199 -16.13 -6.21 1.95
C THR A 199 -16.06 -5.37 3.22
N LEU A 200 -14.91 -4.73 3.45
CA LEU A 200 -14.69 -3.93 4.65
C LEU A 200 -15.50 -2.63 4.59
N ILE A 201 -16.24 -2.36 5.65
CA ILE A 201 -16.96 -1.10 5.88
C ILE A 201 -16.25 -0.37 7.01
N ILE A 202 -15.94 0.91 6.77
CA ILE A 202 -15.17 1.76 7.68
C ILE A 202 -16.07 2.88 8.20
N HIS A 203 -16.14 3.01 9.51
CA HIS A 203 -16.73 4.15 10.21
C HIS A 203 -15.63 4.88 10.99
N ALA A 204 -15.21 6.03 10.50
CA ALA A 204 -14.10 6.82 11.04
C ALA A 204 -14.48 8.32 11.05
N PRO A 205 -15.44 8.74 11.90
CA PRO A 205 -16.10 10.05 11.82
C PRO A 205 -15.15 11.24 11.97
N SER A 206 -14.01 11.07 12.64
CA SER A 206 -13.00 12.12 12.78
C SER A 206 -12.23 12.43 11.48
N VAL A 207 -12.19 11.49 10.54
CA VAL A 207 -11.42 11.60 9.28
C VAL A 207 -12.27 11.47 8.03
N CYS A 208 -13.44 10.87 8.13
CA CYS A 208 -14.39 10.71 7.04
C CYS A 208 -15.81 10.99 7.52
N ALA A 209 -16.57 11.84 6.79
CA ALA A 209 -17.92 12.25 7.20
C ALA A 209 -18.91 11.09 7.18
N GLU A 210 -18.79 10.23 6.19
CA GLU A 210 -19.71 9.15 5.93
C GLU A 210 -19.03 7.80 6.15
N GLU A 211 -19.85 6.78 6.35
CA GLU A 211 -19.39 5.41 6.39
C GLU A 211 -18.96 5.00 4.98
N LEU A 212 -17.77 4.41 4.88
CA LEU A 212 -17.17 4.00 3.60
C LEU A 212 -17.34 2.49 3.42
N THR A 213 -18.04 2.07 2.38
CA THR A 213 -18.01 0.68 1.91
C THR A 213 -16.88 0.55 0.89
N THR A 214 -15.89 -0.27 1.20
CA THR A 214 -14.74 -0.50 0.33
C THR A 214 -15.00 -1.66 -0.63
N ASN A 215 -14.11 -1.84 -1.61
CA ASN A 215 -14.05 -3.05 -2.43
C ASN A 215 -13.04 -4.09 -1.88
N ASP A 216 -12.48 -3.86 -0.69
CA ASP A 216 -11.50 -4.74 -0.08
C ASP A 216 -12.22 -5.86 0.69
N ILE A 217 -12.06 -7.11 0.25
CA ILE A 217 -12.57 -8.30 0.94
C ILE A 217 -11.70 -8.54 2.16
N ALA A 218 -12.31 -8.71 3.31
CA ALA A 218 -11.63 -8.78 4.59
C ALA A 218 -12.20 -9.85 5.51
N GLU A 219 -11.43 -10.16 6.55
CA GLU A 219 -11.85 -10.88 7.73
C GLU A 219 -11.64 -10.02 8.97
N ILE A 220 -12.47 -10.19 9.98
CA ILE A 220 -12.34 -9.53 11.28
C ILE A 220 -12.24 -10.64 12.34
N ASN A 221 -11.27 -10.54 13.25
CA ASN A 221 -11.12 -11.47 14.35
C ASN A 221 -11.87 -10.99 15.63
N ASP A 222 -11.88 -11.83 16.65
CA ASP A 222 -12.57 -11.56 17.92
C ASP A 222 -12.01 -10.34 18.68
N GLU A 223 -10.78 -9.92 18.38
CA GLU A 223 -10.16 -8.71 18.93
C GLU A 223 -10.55 -7.43 18.17
N GLY A 224 -11.38 -7.52 17.13
CA GLY A 224 -11.74 -6.39 16.27
C GLY A 224 -10.62 -5.94 15.32
N LYS A 225 -9.58 -6.74 15.13
CA LYS A 225 -8.55 -6.54 14.12
C LYS A 225 -8.99 -7.16 12.80
N PHE A 226 -8.46 -6.67 11.69
CA PHE A 226 -8.83 -7.16 10.36
C PHE A 226 -7.63 -7.48 9.48
N ARG A 227 -7.83 -8.35 8.50
CA ARG A 227 -6.87 -8.59 7.42
C ARG A 227 -7.56 -8.51 6.06
N ILE A 228 -6.83 -8.06 5.06
CA ILE A 228 -7.32 -7.96 3.69
C ILE A 228 -6.97 -9.25 2.96
N LEU A 229 -7.97 -9.85 2.32
CA LEU A 229 -7.84 -11.10 1.55
C LEU A 229 -7.69 -10.83 0.06
N GLY A 230 -8.16 -9.67 -0.43
CA GLY A 230 -8.14 -9.28 -1.82
C GLY A 230 -9.13 -8.18 -2.11
N ARG A 231 -9.42 -7.96 -3.39
CA ARG A 231 -10.39 -6.96 -3.83
C ARG A 231 -11.56 -7.61 -4.57
N LYS A 232 -12.77 -7.11 -4.33
CA LYS A 232 -13.97 -7.54 -5.04
C LYS A 232 -13.81 -7.42 -6.57
N ASP A 233 -13.16 -6.33 -7.02
CA ASP A 233 -12.89 -6.06 -8.44
C ASP A 233 -11.97 -7.10 -9.09
N ASN A 234 -11.15 -7.79 -8.28
CA ASN A 234 -10.20 -8.81 -8.70
C ASN A 234 -10.73 -10.24 -8.51
N THR A 235 -12.06 -10.41 -8.31
CA THR A 235 -12.67 -11.72 -8.21
C THR A 235 -12.94 -12.28 -9.60
N ILE A 236 -12.44 -13.49 -9.87
CA ILE A 236 -12.74 -14.28 -11.08
C ILE A 236 -13.94 -15.19 -10.78
N ASN A 237 -15.00 -15.09 -11.59
CA ASN A 237 -16.17 -15.95 -11.47
C ASN A 237 -16.11 -17.11 -12.45
N SER A 238 -15.51 -18.22 -12.04
CA SER A 238 -15.29 -19.40 -12.89
C SER A 238 -16.24 -20.53 -12.54
N GLY A 239 -17.23 -20.77 -13.40
CA GLY A 239 -18.20 -21.86 -13.19
C GLY A 239 -18.98 -21.76 -11.89
N GLY A 240 -19.27 -20.55 -11.41
CA GLY A 240 -19.95 -20.30 -10.13
C GLY A 240 -19.03 -20.24 -8.91
N VAL A 241 -17.74 -20.51 -9.08
CA VAL A 241 -16.74 -20.38 -8.01
C VAL A 241 -16.12 -18.98 -8.04
N LYS A 242 -16.14 -18.28 -6.93
CA LYS A 242 -15.45 -16.98 -6.76
C LYS A 242 -13.99 -17.22 -6.37
N ILE A 243 -13.06 -16.79 -7.21
CA ILE A 243 -11.62 -16.97 -7.05
C ILE A 243 -10.96 -15.61 -6.90
N GLN A 244 -10.27 -15.39 -5.80
CA GLN A 244 -9.52 -14.16 -5.55
C GLN A 244 -8.15 -14.24 -6.20
N ILE A 245 -7.85 -13.29 -7.09
CA ILE A 245 -6.55 -13.21 -7.80
C ILE A 245 -5.40 -13.21 -6.79
N GLU A 246 -5.50 -12.39 -5.75
CA GLU A 246 -4.45 -12.23 -4.74
C GLU A 246 -4.18 -13.53 -3.97
N GLN A 247 -5.20 -14.36 -3.73
CA GLN A 247 -5.04 -15.64 -3.06
C GLN A 247 -4.31 -16.65 -3.96
N VAL A 248 -4.63 -16.69 -5.26
CA VAL A 248 -3.93 -17.55 -6.22
C VAL A 248 -2.46 -17.12 -6.35
N GLU A 249 -2.21 -15.80 -6.46
CA GLU A 249 -0.85 -15.27 -6.52
C GLU A 249 -0.05 -15.58 -5.25
N ALA A 250 -0.63 -15.39 -4.07
CA ALA A 250 0.01 -15.72 -2.80
C ALA A 250 0.35 -17.21 -2.70
N ALA A 251 -0.56 -18.09 -3.10
CA ALA A 251 -0.34 -19.54 -3.07
C ALA A 251 0.77 -20.02 -4.02
N LEU A 252 1.01 -19.31 -5.14
CA LEU A 252 2.05 -19.67 -6.11
C LEU A 252 3.41 -19.03 -5.81
N LYS A 253 3.45 -17.94 -5.08
CA LYS A 253 4.62 -17.09 -4.91
C LYS A 253 5.81 -17.80 -4.26
N GLU A 254 5.56 -18.77 -3.39
CA GLU A 254 6.60 -19.59 -2.75
C GLU A 254 7.22 -20.64 -3.69
N TYR A 255 6.57 -20.95 -4.80
CA TYR A 255 6.94 -22.03 -5.71
C TYR A 255 7.34 -21.53 -7.10
N LEU A 256 6.91 -20.35 -7.49
CA LEU A 256 7.29 -19.69 -8.74
C LEU A 256 8.27 -18.55 -8.45
N ASP A 257 9.52 -18.77 -8.75
CA ASP A 257 10.65 -17.83 -8.61
C ASP A 257 10.80 -16.86 -9.81
N ILE A 258 9.74 -16.70 -10.59
CA ILE A 258 9.65 -15.80 -11.73
C ILE A 258 8.56 -14.74 -11.51
N PRO A 259 8.67 -13.58 -12.14
CA PRO A 259 7.56 -12.61 -12.18
C PRO A 259 6.35 -13.20 -12.92
N PHE A 260 5.18 -13.12 -12.30
CA PHE A 260 3.91 -13.53 -12.88
C PHE A 260 2.76 -12.68 -12.35
N GLN A 261 1.63 -12.72 -13.05
CA GLN A 261 0.36 -12.11 -12.62
C GLN A 261 -0.80 -13.05 -12.96
N ILE A 262 -1.75 -13.16 -12.05
CA ILE A 262 -3.02 -13.83 -12.32
C ILE A 262 -4.02 -12.81 -12.85
N THR A 263 -4.80 -13.22 -13.85
CA THR A 263 -5.87 -12.41 -14.43
C THR A 263 -7.01 -13.32 -14.91
N ALA A 264 -8.03 -12.73 -15.53
CA ALA A 264 -9.18 -13.44 -16.05
C ALA A 264 -9.34 -13.24 -17.57
N ARG A 265 -9.86 -14.28 -18.23
CA ARG A 265 -10.36 -14.24 -19.60
C ARG A 265 -11.81 -14.65 -19.63
N LYS A 266 -12.61 -14.00 -20.46
CA LYS A 266 -14.00 -14.43 -20.74
C LYS A 266 -14.02 -15.82 -21.37
N ASP A 267 -14.91 -16.67 -20.91
CA ASP A 267 -15.09 -18.03 -21.39
C ASP A 267 -16.58 -18.37 -21.51
N ALA A 268 -16.96 -18.96 -22.66
CA ALA A 268 -18.37 -19.24 -22.95
C ALA A 268 -19.01 -20.29 -22.00
N LYS A 269 -18.20 -21.20 -21.44
CA LYS A 269 -18.68 -22.28 -20.59
C LYS A 269 -18.65 -21.90 -19.09
N PHE A 270 -17.58 -21.21 -18.68
CA PHE A 270 -17.32 -20.93 -17.27
C PHE A 270 -17.63 -19.48 -16.88
N GLY A 271 -18.03 -18.61 -17.83
CA GLY A 271 -18.14 -17.17 -17.65
C GLY A 271 -16.75 -16.50 -17.66
N GLU A 272 -15.88 -16.90 -16.76
CA GLU A 272 -14.47 -16.52 -16.73
C GLU A 272 -13.58 -17.72 -16.42
N ILE A 273 -12.33 -17.65 -16.86
CA ILE A 273 -11.28 -18.61 -16.53
C ILE A 273 -10.04 -17.91 -15.99
N VAL A 274 -9.32 -18.60 -15.13
CA VAL A 274 -8.04 -18.12 -14.60
C VAL A 274 -6.97 -18.17 -15.68
N VAL A 275 -6.25 -17.08 -15.85
CA VAL A 275 -5.10 -16.94 -16.77
C VAL A 275 -3.88 -16.51 -15.98
N LEU A 276 -2.73 -17.13 -16.27
CA LEU A 276 -1.45 -16.75 -15.70
C LEU A 276 -0.61 -16.06 -16.79
N LEU A 277 -0.24 -14.80 -16.55
CA LEU A 277 0.75 -14.06 -17.35
C LEU A 277 2.13 -14.27 -16.71
N TYR A 278 3.16 -14.52 -17.52
CA TYR A 278 4.54 -14.71 -17.03
C TYR A 278 5.56 -14.19 -18.03
N ASN A 279 6.75 -13.82 -17.55
CA ASN A 279 7.86 -13.54 -18.46
C ASN A 279 8.50 -14.86 -18.96
N LYS A 280 9.07 -14.84 -20.18
CA LYS A 280 9.62 -16.03 -20.86
C LYS A 280 10.93 -16.55 -20.26
N VAL A 281 11.08 -16.58 -18.95
CA VAL A 281 12.30 -17.05 -18.27
C VAL A 281 12.21 -18.53 -17.91
N LYS A 282 10.98 -19.08 -17.83
CA LYS A 282 10.70 -20.47 -17.44
C LYS A 282 9.80 -21.14 -18.47
N GLU A 283 9.99 -22.44 -18.67
CA GLU A 283 9.14 -23.23 -19.57
C GLU A 283 7.70 -23.35 -19.05
N GLU A 284 6.72 -23.20 -19.93
CA GLU A 284 5.29 -23.29 -19.57
C GLU A 284 4.96 -24.61 -18.87
N ALA A 285 5.57 -25.73 -19.30
CA ALA A 285 5.32 -27.05 -18.73
C ALA A 285 5.65 -27.13 -17.23
N ASP A 286 6.73 -26.48 -16.82
CA ASP A 286 7.13 -26.40 -15.40
C ASP A 286 6.20 -25.55 -14.58
N ILE A 287 5.78 -24.38 -15.12
CA ILE A 287 4.81 -23.51 -14.49
C ILE A 287 3.49 -24.24 -14.29
N ARG A 288 3.00 -24.90 -15.33
CA ARG A 288 1.76 -25.70 -15.32
C ARG A 288 1.80 -26.78 -14.24
N ARG A 289 2.88 -27.57 -14.20
CA ARG A 289 3.08 -28.63 -13.20
C ARG A 289 3.01 -28.06 -11.78
N ILE A 290 3.70 -26.95 -11.50
CA ILE A 290 3.66 -26.28 -10.19
C ILE A 290 2.23 -25.85 -9.85
N CYS A 291 1.51 -25.22 -10.77
CA CYS A 291 0.13 -24.81 -10.54
C CYS A 291 -0.80 -25.99 -10.22
N GLU A 292 -0.66 -27.09 -10.96
CA GLU A 292 -1.47 -28.31 -10.76
C GLU A 292 -1.17 -28.99 -9.41
N GLU A 293 0.08 -28.95 -8.94
CA GLU A 293 0.50 -29.53 -7.66
C GLU A 293 0.12 -28.68 -6.44
N LYS A 294 0.10 -27.35 -6.59
CA LYS A 294 0.03 -26.41 -5.47
C LYS A 294 -1.31 -25.69 -5.31
N LEU A 295 -2.12 -25.65 -6.36
CA LEU A 295 -3.40 -24.95 -6.32
C LEU A 295 -4.58 -25.93 -6.23
N PRO A 296 -5.67 -25.52 -5.56
CA PRO A 296 -6.96 -26.20 -5.69
C PRO A 296 -7.39 -26.27 -7.17
N ALA A 297 -8.06 -27.33 -7.57
CA ALA A 297 -8.38 -27.61 -8.97
C ALA A 297 -9.08 -26.44 -9.72
N TYR A 298 -9.93 -25.69 -9.02
CA TYR A 298 -10.62 -24.54 -9.61
C TYR A 298 -9.75 -23.29 -9.76
N TRP A 299 -8.62 -23.20 -9.04
CA TRP A 299 -7.68 -22.09 -9.12
C TRP A 299 -6.62 -22.28 -10.20
N VAL A 300 -6.44 -23.52 -10.68
CA VAL A 300 -5.44 -23.83 -11.70
C VAL A 300 -5.73 -23.05 -12.98
N PRO A 301 -4.77 -22.23 -13.47
CA PRO A 301 -4.92 -21.48 -14.70
C PRO A 301 -5.26 -22.40 -15.88
N LYS A 302 -6.22 -22.00 -16.69
CA LYS A 302 -6.57 -22.70 -17.94
C LYS A 302 -5.71 -22.25 -19.11
N ILE A 303 -5.15 -21.06 -19.01
CA ILE A 303 -4.31 -20.44 -20.03
C ILE A 303 -3.05 -19.89 -19.36
N TYR A 304 -1.92 -20.09 -20.01
CA TYR A 304 -0.61 -19.57 -19.62
C TYR A 304 -0.12 -18.69 -20.77
N LEU A 305 0.04 -17.38 -20.53
CA LEU A 305 0.40 -16.43 -21.58
C LEU A 305 1.79 -15.84 -21.27
N PRO A 306 2.78 -16.10 -22.12
CA PRO A 306 4.06 -15.45 -22.02
C PRO A 306 3.94 -13.98 -22.48
N VAL A 307 4.51 -13.07 -21.70
CA VAL A 307 4.60 -11.64 -22.02
C VAL A 307 6.06 -11.18 -21.95
N GLU A 308 6.40 -10.12 -22.66
CA GLU A 308 7.74 -9.54 -22.56
C GLU A 308 7.93 -8.86 -21.22
N GLU A 309 6.94 -8.04 -20.81
CA GLU A 309 6.91 -7.37 -19.52
C GLU A 309 5.51 -7.52 -18.90
N LEU A 310 5.47 -7.72 -17.59
CA LEU A 310 4.22 -7.72 -16.86
C LEU A 310 3.68 -6.30 -16.74
N PRO A 311 2.37 -6.08 -16.96
CA PRO A 311 1.79 -4.74 -16.90
C PRO A 311 1.80 -4.20 -15.46
N LEU A 312 2.43 -3.02 -15.29
CA LEU A 312 2.51 -2.30 -14.03
C LEU A 312 1.96 -0.88 -14.19
N THR A 313 1.34 -0.37 -13.14
CA THR A 313 0.95 1.04 -13.05
C THR A 313 2.19 1.94 -12.90
N GLY A 314 2.04 3.25 -13.12
CA GLY A 314 3.13 4.22 -12.89
C GLY A 314 3.68 4.24 -11.45
N THR A 315 3.00 3.60 -10.51
CA THR A 315 3.42 3.42 -9.10
C THR A 315 4.02 2.04 -8.84
N GLY A 316 4.26 1.21 -9.87
CA GLY A 316 4.85 -0.12 -9.75
C GLY A 316 3.90 -1.22 -9.25
N LYS A 317 2.59 -0.95 -9.18
CA LYS A 317 1.58 -1.97 -8.82
C LYS A 317 1.14 -2.76 -10.05
N PRO A 318 0.67 -4.02 -9.91
CA PRO A 318 0.04 -4.75 -11.01
C PRO A 318 -1.08 -3.94 -11.66
N ASP A 319 -0.98 -3.70 -12.96
CA ASP A 319 -2.07 -3.09 -13.76
C ASP A 319 -3.05 -4.18 -14.18
N ARG A 320 -4.03 -4.42 -13.31
CA ARG A 320 -5.06 -5.47 -13.50
C ARG A 320 -5.91 -5.24 -14.76
N ALA A 321 -6.17 -3.98 -15.11
CA ALA A 321 -6.96 -3.65 -16.29
C ALA A 321 -6.20 -4.03 -17.57
N THR A 322 -4.94 -3.66 -17.67
CA THR A 322 -4.09 -4.02 -18.80
C THR A 322 -3.82 -5.53 -18.87
N ALA A 323 -3.58 -6.19 -17.73
CA ALA A 323 -3.44 -7.64 -17.66
C ALA A 323 -4.68 -8.37 -18.22
N ARG A 324 -5.87 -7.86 -17.88
CA ARG A 324 -7.15 -8.43 -18.36
C ARG A 324 -7.36 -8.21 -19.86
N ARG A 325 -6.98 -7.05 -20.41
CA ARG A 325 -7.01 -6.81 -21.87
C ARG A 325 -6.08 -7.77 -22.61
N ILE A 326 -4.83 -7.90 -22.17
CA ILE A 326 -3.86 -8.84 -22.73
C ILE A 326 -4.44 -10.26 -22.75
N ALA A 327 -5.03 -10.73 -21.65
CA ALA A 327 -5.62 -12.04 -21.55
C ALA A 327 -6.79 -12.25 -22.52
N ASN A 328 -7.54 -11.20 -22.86
CA ASN A 328 -8.66 -11.25 -23.82
C ASN A 328 -8.21 -11.00 -25.29
N GLY A 329 -6.93 -10.69 -25.53
CA GLY A 329 -6.40 -10.43 -26.87
C GLY A 329 -6.73 -9.04 -27.41
N GLU A 330 -6.90 -8.04 -26.50
CA GLU A 330 -7.23 -6.64 -26.80
C GLU A 330 -5.98 -5.74 -26.72
#